data_48454440ba8b8b6a74a67ae3dd373c76
#
_entry.id   48454440ba8b8b6a74a67ae3dd373c76
#
_cell.length_a   1.000
_cell.length_b   1.000
_cell.length_c   1.000
_cell.angle_alpha   90.00
_cell.angle_beta   90.00
_cell.angle_gamma   90.00
#
_symmetry.space_group_name_H-M   'P 1'
#
loop_
_entity.id
_entity.type
_entity.pdbx_description
1 polymer ?
#
loop_
_entity_poly.entity_id
_entity_poly.type
_entity_poly.pdbx_seq_one_letter_code
_entity_poly.pdbx_strand_id
1 'polypeptide(L)'
;LIVSTAAAQRRALMILGLTLLLGAARFATETFITRAHAAGAFAVGKCGAYGQAYDYPAEAAARAAAQKQCKGDCTTVTMRRACAALSIDLKNPCGAHGYAVAPQISSSLNAATRKCYDYGGKECVIRAWACDAKG
;
A
#
# COMPACT_ATOMS: atom_id res chain seq x y z
N LEU A 1 30.69 -65.69 25.51
CA LEU A 1 29.70 -65.15 24.52
C LEU A 1 29.02 -63.88 25.03
N ILE A 2 29.80 -62.88 25.48
CA ILE A 2 29.25 -61.50 25.71
C ILE A 2 30.31 -60.52 25.27
N VAL A 3 30.35 -60.30 23.97
CA VAL A 3 31.04 -59.10 23.39
C VAL A 3 30.25 -58.71 22.13
N SER A 4 29.33 -57.79 22.21
CA SER A 4 28.91 -56.99 21.08
C SER A 4 27.65 -56.15 21.30
N THR A 5 27.56 -55.43 22.41
CA THR A 5 26.45 -54.44 22.54
C THR A 5 26.89 -53.02 22.72
N ALA A 6 28.15 -52.78 23.06
CA ALA A 6 28.65 -51.42 23.29
C ALA A 6 28.93 -50.62 22.01
N ALA A 7 29.29 -51.29 20.90
CA ALA A 7 29.63 -50.64 19.64
C ALA A 7 28.41 -50.19 18.86
N ALA A 8 27.30 -50.92 18.94
CA ALA A 8 26.05 -50.59 18.27
C ALA A 8 25.35 -49.37 18.91
N GLN A 9 25.43 -49.29 20.25
CA GLN A 9 24.83 -48.17 20.98
C GLN A 9 25.55 -46.83 20.73
N ARG A 10 26.86 -46.84 20.58
CA ARG A 10 27.62 -45.61 20.25
C ARG A 10 27.35 -45.11 18.86
N ARG A 11 27.09 -45.99 17.89
CA ARG A 11 26.73 -45.58 16.52
C ARG A 11 25.32 -45.02 16.43
N ALA A 12 24.37 -45.52 17.20
CA ALA A 12 23.01 -45.01 17.27
C ALA A 12 22.94 -43.59 17.89
N LEU A 13 23.74 -43.34 18.93
CA LEU A 13 23.82 -42.03 19.58
C LEU A 13 24.47 -40.97 18.69
N MET A 14 25.48 -41.35 17.87
CA MET A 14 26.08 -40.39 16.91
C MET A 14 25.15 -40.04 15.79
N ILE A 15 24.32 -40.96 15.30
CA ILE A 15 23.37 -40.71 14.24
C ILE A 15 22.21 -39.81 14.75
N LEU A 16 21.74 -40.01 15.98
CA LEU A 16 20.74 -39.14 16.60
C LEU A 16 21.25 -37.72 16.84
N GLY A 17 22.52 -37.61 17.29
CA GLY A 17 23.13 -36.29 17.50
C GLY A 17 23.30 -35.48 16.20
N LEU A 18 23.64 -36.16 15.09
CA LEU A 18 23.84 -35.53 13.80
C LEU A 18 22.52 -35.09 13.13
N THR A 19 21.44 -35.86 13.36
CA THR A 19 20.11 -35.48 12.82
C THR A 19 19.49 -34.32 13.61
N LEU A 20 19.76 -34.17 14.88
CA LEU A 20 19.33 -33.02 15.68
C LEU A 20 20.04 -31.71 15.28
N LEU A 21 21.34 -31.79 14.96
CA LEU A 21 22.11 -30.63 14.49
C LEU A 21 21.68 -30.15 13.08
N LEU A 22 21.30 -31.07 12.20
CA LEU A 22 20.80 -30.72 10.86
C LEU A 22 19.34 -30.21 10.89
N GLY A 23 18.55 -30.58 11.90
CA GLY A 23 17.19 -30.08 12.11
C GLY A 23 17.14 -28.63 12.61
N ALA A 24 18.10 -28.23 13.44
CA ALA A 24 18.16 -26.86 13.97
C ALA A 24 18.59 -25.81 12.95
N ALA A 25 19.29 -26.20 11.89
CA ALA A 25 19.72 -25.28 10.84
C ALA A 25 18.60 -24.88 9.84
N ARG A 26 17.45 -25.52 9.88
CA ARG A 26 16.34 -25.23 8.98
C ARG A 26 15.36 -24.16 9.49
N PHE A 27 15.47 -23.74 10.74
CA PHE A 27 14.59 -22.72 11.32
C PHE A 27 15.15 -21.29 11.25
N ALA A 28 16.31 -21.08 10.67
CA ALA A 28 16.95 -19.76 10.63
C ALA A 28 16.78 -19.00 9.29
N THR A 29 15.97 -19.49 8.35
CA THR A 29 15.81 -18.84 7.04
C THR A 29 14.46 -18.23 6.78
N GLU A 30 13.63 -18.05 7.81
CA GLU A 30 12.33 -17.44 7.62
C GLU A 30 12.16 -16.16 8.43
N THR A 31 12.87 -15.10 8.11
CA THR A 31 12.38 -13.77 8.48
C THR A 31 13.12 -12.65 7.77
N PHE A 32 13.29 -12.75 6.48
CA PHE A 32 13.29 -11.52 5.67
C PHE A 32 11.91 -11.37 5.07
N ILE A 33 10.93 -11.05 5.92
CA ILE A 33 9.74 -10.36 5.44
C ILE A 33 10.25 -9.00 4.99
N THR A 34 10.58 -8.90 3.70
CA THR A 34 10.61 -7.61 3.04
C THR A 34 9.25 -7.01 3.32
N ARG A 35 9.18 -6.01 4.20
CA ARG A 35 7.98 -5.19 4.35
C ARG A 35 7.68 -4.70 2.94
N ALA A 36 6.66 -5.29 2.32
CA ALA A 36 6.12 -4.79 1.08
C ALA A 36 5.87 -3.29 1.33
N HIS A 37 6.45 -2.45 0.49
CA HIS A 37 6.23 -1.01 0.60
C HIS A 37 4.72 -0.81 0.51
N ALA A 38 4.14 -0.21 1.53
CA ALA A 38 2.73 0.14 1.52
C ALA A 38 2.45 0.97 0.27
N ALA A 39 1.39 0.61 -0.44
CA ALA A 39 0.96 1.29 -1.64
C ALA A 39 -0.41 1.92 -1.39
N GLY A 40 -0.59 3.13 -1.90
CA GLY A 40 -1.85 3.83 -1.88
C GLY A 40 -2.33 4.17 -3.29
N ALA A 41 -3.62 4.40 -3.43
CA ALA A 41 -4.23 4.92 -4.62
C ALA A 41 -5.39 5.86 -4.29
N PHE A 42 -5.60 6.82 -5.16
CA PHE A 42 -6.70 7.76 -5.08
C PHE A 42 -7.47 7.74 -6.41
N ALA A 43 -8.76 7.56 -6.35
CA ALA A 43 -9.63 7.55 -7.52
C ALA A 43 -10.46 8.83 -7.56
N VAL A 44 -10.59 9.40 -8.76
CA VAL A 44 -11.32 10.63 -9.02
C VAL A 44 -12.35 10.38 -10.11
N GLY A 45 -13.59 10.67 -9.83
CA GLY A 45 -14.72 10.57 -10.75
C GLY A 45 -15.44 11.89 -10.95
N LYS A 46 -16.53 11.83 -11.71
CA LYS A 46 -17.38 12.98 -11.98
C LYS A 46 -18.17 13.41 -10.74
N CYS A 47 -18.56 14.67 -10.70
CA CYS A 47 -19.44 15.22 -9.66
C CYS A 47 -18.91 15.04 -8.22
N GLY A 48 -17.58 15.07 -8.04
CA GLY A 48 -16.95 14.91 -6.76
C GLY A 48 -16.91 13.46 -6.23
N ALA A 49 -17.16 12.47 -7.09
CA ALA A 49 -16.96 11.08 -6.77
C ALA A 49 -15.47 10.79 -6.54
N TYR A 50 -15.15 10.02 -5.52
CA TYR A 50 -13.77 9.64 -5.22
C TYR A 50 -13.71 8.29 -4.50
N GLY A 51 -12.51 7.72 -4.48
CA GLY A 51 -12.16 6.56 -3.68
C GLY A 51 -10.72 6.68 -3.20
N GLN A 52 -10.42 6.06 -2.08
CA GLN A 52 -9.09 6.12 -1.49
C GLN A 52 -8.70 4.76 -0.90
N ALA A 53 -7.45 4.40 -1.06
CA ALA A 53 -6.85 3.20 -0.48
C ALA A 53 -5.42 3.49 -0.06
N TYR A 54 -5.04 3.04 1.11
CA TYR A 54 -3.69 3.21 1.67
C TYR A 54 -3.30 1.94 2.44
N ASP A 55 -2.00 1.77 2.66
CA ASP A 55 -1.43 0.61 3.37
C ASP A 55 -1.72 -0.75 2.70
N TYR A 56 -1.91 -0.78 1.40
CA TYR A 56 -2.04 -2.02 0.64
C TYR A 56 -0.67 -2.64 0.32
N PRO A 57 -0.59 -3.99 0.24
CA PRO A 57 0.68 -4.67 -0.03
C PRO A 57 1.18 -4.47 -1.47
N ALA A 58 0.29 -4.10 -2.40
CA ALA A 58 0.61 -3.92 -3.80
C ALA A 58 -0.19 -2.76 -4.42
N GLU A 59 0.44 -2.06 -5.36
CA GLU A 59 -0.18 -0.95 -6.09
C GLU A 59 -1.47 -1.35 -6.82
N ALA A 60 -1.47 -2.51 -7.48
CA ALA A 60 -2.65 -2.99 -8.19
C ALA A 60 -3.84 -3.22 -7.24
N ALA A 61 -3.59 -3.75 -6.04
CA ALA A 61 -4.63 -3.94 -5.03
C ALA A 61 -5.16 -2.60 -4.49
N ALA A 62 -4.28 -1.62 -4.24
CA ALA A 62 -4.67 -0.28 -3.82
C ALA A 62 -5.54 0.41 -4.89
N ARG A 63 -5.14 0.35 -6.16
CA ARG A 63 -5.90 0.91 -7.28
C ARG A 63 -7.29 0.27 -7.40
N ALA A 64 -7.38 -1.06 -7.32
CA ALA A 64 -8.65 -1.77 -7.36
C ALA A 64 -9.57 -1.37 -6.19
N ALA A 65 -9.02 -1.22 -4.98
CA ALA A 65 -9.77 -0.81 -3.81
C ALA A 65 -10.29 0.65 -3.93
N ALA A 66 -9.45 1.59 -4.38
CA ALA A 66 -9.86 2.97 -4.63
C ALA A 66 -10.92 3.05 -5.73
N GLN A 67 -10.75 2.31 -6.82
CA GLN A 67 -11.71 2.24 -7.92
C GLN A 67 -13.08 1.72 -7.46
N LYS A 68 -13.10 0.71 -6.61
CA LYS A 68 -14.33 0.12 -6.06
C LYS A 68 -15.14 1.11 -5.22
N GLN A 69 -14.48 2.03 -4.52
CA GLN A 69 -15.14 3.07 -3.73
C GLN A 69 -15.65 4.21 -4.59
N CYS A 70 -14.97 4.50 -5.69
CA CYS A 70 -15.34 5.57 -6.61
C CYS A 70 -16.46 5.11 -7.55
N LYS A 71 -17.57 5.82 -7.57
CA LYS A 71 -18.73 5.47 -8.41
C LYS A 71 -18.57 6.01 -9.83
N GLY A 72 -18.79 5.13 -10.81
CA GLY A 72 -18.73 5.48 -12.25
C GLY A 72 -17.32 5.31 -12.83
N ASP A 73 -17.08 6.00 -13.93
CA ASP A 73 -15.77 6.01 -14.59
C ASP A 73 -14.81 6.92 -13.83
N CYS A 74 -13.89 6.30 -13.10
CA CYS A 74 -12.93 7.01 -12.27
C CYS A 74 -11.51 6.81 -12.78
N THR A 75 -10.73 7.88 -12.75
CA THR A 75 -9.28 7.83 -12.99
C THR A 75 -8.57 7.56 -11.68
N THR A 76 -7.67 6.59 -11.65
CA THR A 76 -6.88 6.28 -10.46
C THR A 76 -5.45 6.82 -10.59
N VAL A 77 -4.96 7.43 -9.52
CA VAL A 77 -3.57 7.84 -9.35
C VAL A 77 -2.95 7.10 -8.18
N THR A 78 -1.67 6.75 -8.32
CA THR A 78 -0.93 6.05 -7.27
C THR A 78 -0.33 7.05 -6.31
N MET A 79 -0.37 6.70 -5.02
CA MET A 79 0.34 7.40 -3.95
C MET A 79 1.46 6.50 -3.43
N ARG A 80 2.69 7.00 -3.47
CA ARG A 80 3.87 6.34 -2.88
C ARG A 80 4.56 7.35 -1.99
N ARG A 81 4.43 7.20 -0.68
CA ARG A 81 4.90 8.19 0.30
C ARG A 81 4.44 9.59 -0.08
N ALA A 82 3.19 9.70 -0.47
CA ALA A 82 2.62 10.91 -1.01
C ALA A 82 1.17 11.08 -0.56
N CYS A 83 0.68 12.29 -0.69
CA CYS A 83 -0.71 12.63 -0.44
C CYS A 83 -1.39 13.00 -1.76
N ALA A 84 -2.64 12.59 -1.93
CA ALA A 84 -3.51 13.01 -3.02
C ALA A 84 -4.64 13.89 -2.50
N ALA A 85 -5.09 14.83 -3.31
CA ALA A 85 -6.23 15.68 -3.00
C ALA A 85 -7.11 15.88 -4.22
N LEU A 86 -8.41 16.06 -3.99
CA LEU A 86 -9.43 16.43 -4.96
C LEU A 86 -10.09 17.74 -4.54
N SER A 87 -10.12 18.70 -5.43
CA SER A 87 -10.88 19.94 -5.30
C SER A 87 -12.00 20.00 -6.33
N ILE A 88 -13.16 20.46 -5.93
CA ILE A 88 -14.34 20.63 -6.79
C ILE A 88 -14.89 22.05 -6.70
N ASP A 89 -15.58 22.48 -7.74
CA ASP A 89 -16.35 23.74 -7.70
C ASP A 89 -17.69 23.51 -6.99
N LEU A 90 -17.92 24.17 -5.87
CA LEU A 90 -19.18 24.08 -5.13
C LEU A 90 -20.39 24.57 -5.92
N LYS A 91 -20.22 25.53 -6.83
CA LYS A 91 -21.30 26.05 -7.67
C LYS A 91 -21.71 25.10 -8.77
N ASN A 92 -20.77 24.26 -9.22
CA ASN A 92 -21.02 23.21 -10.20
C ASN A 92 -20.15 22.00 -9.91
N PRO A 93 -20.54 21.11 -8.97
CA PRO A 93 -19.74 19.94 -8.59
C PRO A 93 -19.43 18.96 -9.72
N CYS A 94 -20.23 18.98 -10.79
CA CYS A 94 -20.01 18.17 -11.99
C CYS A 94 -19.18 18.88 -13.07
N GLY A 95 -18.77 20.12 -12.82
CA GLY A 95 -17.97 20.94 -13.71
C GLY A 95 -16.47 20.87 -13.38
N ALA A 96 -15.88 22.04 -13.22
CA ALA A 96 -14.46 22.17 -12.97
C ALA A 96 -14.04 21.43 -11.67
N HIS A 97 -12.97 20.67 -11.77
CA HIS A 97 -12.34 20.02 -10.64
C HIS A 97 -10.84 19.92 -10.88
N GLY A 98 -10.10 19.73 -9.83
CA GLY A 98 -8.65 19.51 -9.87
C GLY A 98 -8.22 18.43 -8.90
N TYR A 99 -7.24 17.65 -9.27
CA TYR A 99 -6.62 16.70 -8.36
C TYR A 99 -5.10 16.73 -8.51
N ALA A 100 -4.40 16.39 -7.45
CA ALA A 100 -2.95 16.38 -7.43
C ALA A 100 -2.42 15.36 -6.43
N VAL A 101 -1.24 14.84 -6.75
CA VAL A 101 -0.43 14.02 -5.85
C VAL A 101 0.87 14.76 -5.56
N ALA A 102 1.23 14.87 -4.30
CA ALA A 102 2.46 15.51 -3.86
C ALA A 102 3.01 14.83 -2.60
N PRO A 103 4.32 14.94 -2.32
CA PRO A 103 4.91 14.35 -1.13
C PRO A 103 4.30 14.87 0.18
N GLN A 104 3.85 16.11 0.20
CA GLN A 104 3.25 16.77 1.37
C GLN A 104 1.79 17.08 1.13
N ILE A 105 0.97 16.93 2.18
CA ILE A 105 -0.46 17.20 2.11
C ILE A 105 -0.76 18.64 1.70
N SER A 106 -0.07 19.63 2.26
CA SER A 106 -0.26 21.04 1.89
C SER A 106 -0.03 21.30 0.40
N SER A 107 0.99 20.67 -0.18
CA SER A 107 1.30 20.78 -1.61
C SER A 107 0.22 20.16 -2.48
N SER A 108 -0.32 18.99 -2.11
CA SER A 108 -1.40 18.34 -2.85
C SER A 108 -2.70 19.14 -2.78
N LEU A 109 -3.06 19.67 -1.61
CA LEU A 109 -4.24 20.52 -1.41
C LEU A 109 -4.17 21.79 -2.27
N ASN A 110 -3.04 22.50 -2.21
CA ASN A 110 -2.83 23.73 -2.97
C ASN A 110 -2.84 23.47 -4.49
N ALA A 111 -2.18 22.40 -4.95
CA ALA A 111 -2.14 22.06 -6.36
C ALA A 111 -3.50 21.62 -6.90
N ALA A 112 -4.27 20.83 -6.14
CA ALA A 112 -5.61 20.43 -6.51
C ALA A 112 -6.56 21.64 -6.61
N THR A 113 -6.52 22.53 -5.64
CA THR A 113 -7.33 23.75 -5.62
C THR A 113 -7.00 24.66 -6.79
N ARG A 114 -5.71 24.88 -7.07
CA ARG A 114 -5.26 25.67 -8.21
C ARG A 114 -5.78 25.11 -9.53
N LYS A 115 -5.63 23.82 -9.75
CA LYS A 115 -6.12 23.15 -10.95
C LYS A 115 -7.63 23.32 -11.13
N CYS A 116 -8.41 23.23 -10.06
CA CYS A 116 -9.85 23.46 -10.12
C CYS A 116 -10.17 24.89 -10.65
N TYR A 117 -9.47 25.92 -10.15
CA TYR A 117 -9.63 27.30 -10.65
C TYR A 117 -9.12 27.44 -12.08
N ASP A 118 -8.00 26.82 -12.44
CA ASP A 118 -7.44 26.85 -13.80
C ASP A 118 -8.40 26.24 -14.83
N TYR A 119 -9.19 25.25 -14.42
CA TYR A 119 -10.23 24.63 -15.25
C TYR A 119 -11.58 25.39 -15.23
N GLY A 120 -11.62 26.58 -14.66
CA GLY A 120 -12.77 27.47 -14.69
C GLY A 120 -13.69 27.37 -13.47
N GLY A 121 -13.28 26.73 -12.40
CA GLY A 121 -13.99 26.70 -11.13
C GLY A 121 -14.16 28.12 -10.55
N LYS A 122 -15.30 28.38 -9.93
CA LYS A 122 -15.63 29.67 -9.31
C LYS A 122 -15.51 29.65 -7.80
N GLU A 123 -15.77 28.52 -7.19
CA GLU A 123 -15.73 28.33 -5.74
C GLU A 123 -15.13 26.94 -5.41
N CYS A 124 -13.82 26.83 -5.63
CA CYS A 124 -13.09 25.58 -5.49
C CYS A 124 -12.77 25.27 -4.03
N VAL A 125 -13.20 24.10 -3.57
CA VAL A 125 -12.96 23.60 -2.22
C VAL A 125 -12.41 22.18 -2.25
N ILE A 126 -11.68 21.79 -1.22
CA ILE A 126 -11.21 20.42 -1.08
C ILE A 126 -12.39 19.51 -0.73
N ARG A 127 -12.62 18.53 -1.60
CA ARG A 127 -13.65 17.50 -1.45
C ARG A 127 -13.14 16.31 -0.65
N ALA A 128 -11.93 15.87 -0.94
CA ALA A 128 -11.31 14.71 -0.30
C ALA A 128 -9.78 14.78 -0.42
N TRP A 129 -9.12 14.11 0.49
CA TRP A 129 -7.67 13.91 0.45
C TRP A 129 -7.30 12.62 1.19
N ALA A 130 -6.17 12.05 0.84
CA ALA A 130 -5.59 10.89 1.52
C ALA A 130 -4.07 10.91 1.38
N CYS A 131 -3.38 10.34 2.34
CA CYS A 131 -1.94 10.12 2.30
C CYS A 131 -1.64 8.63 2.41
N ASP A 132 -0.67 8.17 1.62
CA ASP A 132 -0.12 6.83 1.74
C ASP A 132 1.12 6.89 2.62
N ALA A 133 1.07 6.07 3.68
CA ALA A 133 2.12 5.86 4.67
C ALA A 133 3.06 7.03 4.95
N LYS A 134 2.91 7.59 6.11
CA LYS A 134 3.94 8.30 6.87
C LYS A 134 4.88 9.15 6.00
N GLY A 135 4.29 10.22 5.48
CA GLY A 135 5.12 11.36 5.14
C GLY A 135 5.64 11.99 6.41
#